data_f77a8f8323c9602ba8ebe13aecf04a04
#
_entry.id   f77a8f8323c9602ba8ebe13aecf04a04
#
_cell.length_a   1.000
_cell.length_b   1.000
_cell.length_c   1.000
_cell.angle_alpha   90.00
_cell.angle_beta   90.00
_cell.angle_gamma   90.00
#
_symmetry.space_group_name_H-M   'P 1'
#
loop_
_entity.id
_entity.type
_entity.pdbx_description
1 polymer ?
#
loop_
_entity_poly.entity_id
_entity_poly.type
_entity_poly.pdbx_seq_one_letter_code
_entity_poly.pdbx_strand_id
1 'polypeptide(L)'
;ILGSGDIGLIMARRMTLEGAHVKVVAELMPYSGGLKRNIVQCLNDYDIPLKLSHTVVDIHGKERVTGITLAKVDEKGKPIPGTEEEYACDTLLLSCGLIPENELSRELGVKLNPVTSGPVVDESLETNVPGVFACGNVLHVHDLVDFVSEEADRAGTCAARYILQENQSSNPGIDQESQYSDSDIGKASKMNDNNDPVIPLISTGCVRYTVPSAIHLSKMPDKLKVRFRVGKVVKNCAVDVYCNEENSEKRIKTKKRPVVAPGEMEEILLGREELLKYPDLQQLIITVKEG
;
A
#
# COMPACT_ATOMS: atom_id res chain seq x y z
N ILE A 1 -23.06 1.64 -8.92
CA ILE A 1 -21.58 1.72 -8.80
C ILE A 1 -21.10 0.43 -8.17
N LEU A 2 -20.09 -0.24 -8.75
CA LEU A 2 -19.47 -1.42 -8.20
C LEU A 2 -18.11 -1.04 -7.58
N GLY A 3 -17.97 -1.32 -6.27
CA GLY A 3 -16.81 -0.97 -5.45
C GLY A 3 -17.05 0.26 -4.57
N SER A 4 -16.77 0.11 -3.27
CA SER A 4 -16.98 1.12 -2.23
C SER A 4 -15.65 1.67 -1.68
N GLY A 5 -14.59 1.65 -2.47
CA GLY A 5 -13.38 2.43 -2.19
C GLY A 5 -13.67 3.93 -2.29
N ASP A 6 -12.73 4.77 -1.83
CA ASP A 6 -12.94 6.24 -1.77
C ASP A 6 -13.39 6.83 -3.11
N ILE A 7 -12.83 6.38 -4.22
CA ILE A 7 -13.20 6.86 -5.56
C ILE A 7 -14.68 6.54 -5.86
N GLY A 8 -15.14 5.31 -5.59
CA GLY A 8 -16.53 4.91 -5.80
C GLY A 8 -17.50 5.73 -4.96
N LEU A 9 -17.16 5.98 -3.68
CA LEU A 9 -17.96 6.80 -2.78
C LEU A 9 -18.02 8.27 -3.23
N ILE A 10 -16.89 8.86 -3.54
CA ILE A 10 -16.79 10.25 -4.01
C ILE A 10 -17.55 10.43 -5.32
N MET A 11 -17.44 9.47 -6.26
CA MET A 11 -18.17 9.52 -7.52
C MET A 11 -19.68 9.33 -7.34
N ALA A 12 -20.12 8.51 -6.38
CA ALA A 12 -21.53 8.39 -6.06
C ALA A 12 -22.12 9.76 -5.68
N ARG A 13 -21.47 10.46 -4.77
CA ARG A 13 -21.86 11.83 -4.40
C ARG A 13 -21.78 12.79 -5.58
N ARG A 14 -20.69 12.78 -6.33
CA ARG A 14 -20.48 13.70 -7.45
C ARG A 14 -21.55 13.53 -8.54
N MET A 15 -21.85 12.30 -8.94
CA MET A 15 -22.88 12.01 -9.92
C MET A 15 -24.26 12.49 -9.45
N THR A 16 -24.57 12.31 -8.16
CA THR A 16 -25.83 12.80 -7.59
C THR A 16 -25.92 14.32 -7.65
N LEU A 17 -24.82 15.04 -7.34
CA LEU A 17 -24.77 16.51 -7.43
C LEU A 17 -24.92 17.03 -8.87
N GLU A 18 -24.49 16.25 -9.86
CA GLU A 18 -24.65 16.57 -11.29
C GLU A 18 -26.04 16.13 -11.84
N GLY A 19 -26.94 15.67 -10.96
CA GLY A 19 -28.32 15.34 -11.32
C GLY A 19 -28.56 13.88 -11.73
N ALA A 20 -27.57 13.00 -11.63
CA ALA A 20 -27.80 11.57 -11.82
C ALA A 20 -28.45 10.93 -10.59
N HIS A 21 -29.25 9.89 -10.80
CA HIS A 21 -29.82 9.09 -9.73
C HIS A 21 -28.96 7.84 -9.46
N VAL A 22 -28.12 7.89 -8.43
CA VAL A 22 -27.33 6.73 -8.00
C VAL A 22 -28.22 5.77 -7.22
N LYS A 23 -28.54 4.63 -7.80
CA LYS A 23 -29.47 3.64 -7.22
C LYS A 23 -28.85 2.82 -6.11
N VAL A 24 -27.57 2.47 -6.24
CA VAL A 24 -26.87 1.60 -5.30
C VAL A 24 -25.35 1.68 -5.50
N VAL A 25 -24.63 1.55 -4.41
CA VAL A 25 -23.22 1.18 -4.39
C VAL A 25 -23.11 -0.26 -3.88
N ALA A 26 -22.52 -1.15 -4.67
CA ALA A 26 -22.30 -2.55 -4.32
C ALA A 26 -20.84 -2.79 -4.01
N GLU A 27 -20.57 -3.61 -2.99
CA GLU A 27 -19.23 -3.96 -2.53
C GLU A 27 -19.11 -5.48 -2.37
N LEU A 28 -18.10 -6.05 -3.01
CA LEU A 28 -17.80 -7.49 -2.93
C LEU A 28 -17.48 -7.94 -1.49
N MET A 29 -16.74 -7.11 -0.76
CA MET A 29 -16.31 -7.40 0.60
C MET A 29 -17.45 -7.18 1.61
N PRO A 30 -17.39 -7.82 2.81
CA PRO A 30 -18.34 -7.57 3.89
C PRO A 30 -18.12 -6.23 4.61
N TYR A 31 -17.24 -5.38 4.08
CA TYR A 31 -16.95 -4.04 4.58
C TYR A 31 -16.59 -3.11 3.41
N SER A 32 -16.80 -1.81 3.58
CA SER A 32 -16.36 -0.80 2.61
C SER A 32 -14.84 -0.60 2.69
N GLY A 33 -14.20 -0.48 1.53
CA GLY A 33 -12.78 -0.15 1.41
C GLY A 33 -12.46 1.35 1.55
N GLY A 34 -13.50 2.22 1.56
CA GLY A 34 -13.33 3.65 1.68
C GLY A 34 -13.30 4.15 3.13
N LEU A 35 -12.83 5.38 3.31
CA LEU A 35 -12.78 6.05 4.62
C LEU A 35 -14.19 6.22 5.19
N LYS A 36 -14.34 6.01 6.49
CA LYS A 36 -15.64 6.13 7.19
C LYS A 36 -16.33 7.47 6.97
N ARG A 37 -15.56 8.57 6.92
CA ARG A 37 -16.11 9.90 6.62
C ARG A 37 -16.74 9.98 5.23
N ASN A 38 -16.16 9.29 4.23
CA ASN A 38 -16.67 9.27 2.88
C ASN A 38 -17.95 8.44 2.76
N ILE A 39 -18.09 7.36 3.55
CA ILE A 39 -19.36 6.63 3.64
C ILE A 39 -20.48 7.56 4.11
N VAL A 40 -20.24 8.35 5.18
CA VAL A 40 -21.23 9.29 5.70
C VAL A 40 -21.51 10.39 4.68
N GLN A 41 -20.49 11.13 4.25
CA GLN A 41 -20.64 12.33 3.41
C GLN A 41 -21.02 12.05 1.96
N CYS A 42 -20.78 10.85 1.46
CA CYS A 42 -21.03 10.52 0.06
C CYS A 42 -22.22 9.60 -0.15
N LEU A 43 -22.59 8.80 0.83
CA LEU A 43 -23.75 7.90 0.74
C LEU A 43 -24.86 8.27 1.70
N ASN A 44 -24.61 8.34 3.01
CA ASN A 44 -25.67 8.56 3.99
C ASN A 44 -26.35 9.93 3.82
N ASP A 45 -25.58 11.00 3.58
CA ASP A 45 -26.12 12.35 3.38
C ASP A 45 -26.97 12.49 2.09
N TYR A 46 -26.90 11.49 1.20
CA TYR A 46 -27.64 11.45 -0.10
C TYR A 46 -28.59 10.25 -0.19
N ASP A 47 -28.82 9.52 0.90
CA ASP A 47 -29.69 8.33 0.95
C ASP A 47 -29.31 7.26 -0.12
N ILE A 48 -28.03 7.14 -0.47
CA ILE A 48 -27.56 6.15 -1.43
C ILE A 48 -27.31 4.82 -0.72
N PRO A 49 -28.01 3.73 -1.10
CA PRO A 49 -27.84 2.42 -0.47
C PRO A 49 -26.45 1.83 -0.70
N LEU A 50 -25.82 1.31 0.35
CA LEU A 50 -24.60 0.51 0.30
C LEU A 50 -24.94 -0.97 0.53
N LYS A 51 -24.66 -1.82 -0.45
CA LYS A 51 -24.81 -3.27 -0.37
C LYS A 51 -23.45 -3.95 -0.25
N LEU A 52 -23.13 -4.42 0.94
CA LEU A 52 -21.94 -5.21 1.23
C LEU A 52 -22.14 -6.67 0.88
N SER A 53 -21.07 -7.40 0.57
CA SER A 53 -21.11 -8.80 0.11
C SER A 53 -21.99 -9.00 -1.12
N HIS A 54 -21.93 -8.07 -2.08
CA HIS A 54 -22.67 -8.13 -3.35
C HIS A 54 -21.75 -7.82 -4.53
N THR A 55 -22.02 -8.45 -5.67
CA THR A 55 -21.33 -8.18 -6.93
C THR A 55 -22.29 -8.15 -8.11
N VAL A 56 -21.86 -7.56 -9.22
CA VAL A 56 -22.58 -7.63 -10.49
C VAL A 56 -22.33 -8.99 -11.10
N VAL A 57 -23.40 -9.70 -11.44
CA VAL A 57 -23.36 -11.03 -12.07
C VAL A 57 -23.79 -11.01 -13.52
N ASP A 58 -24.55 -9.99 -13.94
CA ASP A 58 -24.93 -9.79 -15.33
C ASP A 58 -25.10 -8.30 -15.66
N ILE A 59 -24.85 -7.94 -16.93
CA ILE A 59 -24.99 -6.59 -17.49
C ILE A 59 -25.90 -6.68 -18.70
N HIS A 60 -27.02 -5.99 -18.64
CA HIS A 60 -28.05 -6.02 -19.69
C HIS A 60 -27.82 -4.94 -20.74
N GLY A 61 -28.16 -5.26 -21.98
CA GLY A 61 -28.03 -4.39 -23.13
C GLY A 61 -26.80 -4.70 -24.00
N LYS A 62 -26.89 -4.47 -25.30
CA LYS A 62 -25.80 -4.71 -26.27
C LYS A 62 -25.09 -3.44 -26.70
N GLU A 63 -25.82 -2.42 -27.11
CA GLU A 63 -25.26 -1.13 -27.57
C GLU A 63 -25.08 -0.17 -26.40
N ARG A 64 -25.94 -0.25 -25.41
CA ARG A 64 -25.94 0.55 -24.21
C ARG A 64 -26.42 -0.30 -23.02
N VAL A 65 -25.91 -0.02 -21.84
CA VAL A 65 -26.40 -0.62 -20.58
C VAL A 65 -27.85 -0.23 -20.37
N THR A 66 -28.73 -1.21 -20.14
CA THR A 66 -30.14 -1.02 -19.82
C THR A 66 -30.49 -1.48 -18.42
N GLY A 67 -29.57 -2.22 -17.77
CA GLY A 67 -29.71 -2.71 -16.42
C GLY A 67 -28.54 -3.57 -16.01
N ILE A 68 -28.52 -3.94 -14.76
CA ILE A 68 -27.58 -4.89 -14.16
C ILE A 68 -28.32 -5.85 -13.23
N THR A 69 -27.74 -7.02 -13.02
CA THR A 69 -28.15 -7.95 -11.95
C THR A 69 -27.05 -7.99 -10.88
N LEU A 70 -27.42 -7.69 -9.63
CA LEU A 70 -26.57 -7.91 -8.46
C LEU A 70 -26.92 -9.25 -7.84
N ALA A 71 -25.93 -9.93 -7.26
CA ALA A 71 -26.15 -11.07 -6.39
C ALA A 71 -25.32 -10.95 -5.12
N LYS A 72 -25.82 -11.51 -4.03
CA LYS A 72 -25.07 -11.69 -2.80
C LYS A 72 -23.93 -12.70 -3.02
N VAL A 73 -22.80 -12.50 -2.35
CA VAL A 73 -21.67 -13.44 -2.41
C VAL A 73 -21.42 -14.11 -1.06
N ASP A 74 -20.86 -15.31 -1.13
CA ASP A 74 -20.38 -16.06 0.03
C ASP A 74 -19.03 -15.52 0.55
N GLU A 75 -18.48 -16.16 1.59
CA GLU A 75 -17.18 -15.78 2.18
C GLU A 75 -16.00 -15.94 1.21
N LYS A 76 -16.17 -16.69 0.11
CA LYS A 76 -15.17 -16.90 -0.95
C LYS A 76 -15.37 -15.93 -2.14
N GLY A 77 -16.33 -15.00 -2.03
CA GLY A 77 -16.67 -14.06 -3.10
C GLY A 77 -17.46 -14.68 -4.26
N LYS A 78 -18.05 -15.88 -4.09
CA LYS A 78 -18.85 -16.53 -5.14
C LYS A 78 -20.31 -16.12 -5.02
N PRO A 79 -20.97 -15.77 -6.13
CA PRO A 79 -22.41 -15.44 -6.13
C PRO A 79 -23.27 -16.61 -5.58
N ILE A 80 -24.22 -16.27 -4.73
CA ILE A 80 -25.18 -17.20 -4.15
C ILE A 80 -26.44 -17.24 -5.03
N PRO A 81 -26.75 -18.38 -5.66
CA PRO A 81 -27.96 -18.50 -6.49
C PRO A 81 -29.25 -18.21 -5.71
N GLY A 82 -30.20 -17.52 -6.37
CA GLY A 82 -31.49 -17.15 -5.76
C GLY A 82 -31.45 -15.85 -4.94
N THR A 83 -30.35 -15.11 -5.02
CA THR A 83 -30.18 -13.79 -4.35
C THR A 83 -30.09 -12.65 -5.37
N GLU A 84 -30.40 -12.93 -6.62
CA GLU A 84 -30.31 -11.97 -7.72
C GLU A 84 -31.31 -10.83 -7.55
N GLU A 85 -30.84 -9.60 -7.74
CA GLU A 85 -31.63 -8.38 -7.72
C GLU A 85 -31.37 -7.58 -9.01
N GLU A 86 -32.42 -7.24 -9.73
CA GLU A 86 -32.32 -6.46 -10.97
C GLU A 86 -32.42 -4.96 -10.71
N TYR A 87 -31.54 -4.21 -11.35
CA TYR A 87 -31.52 -2.76 -11.35
C TYR A 87 -31.58 -2.24 -12.79
N ALA A 88 -32.70 -1.63 -13.17
CA ALA A 88 -32.75 -0.88 -14.43
C ALA A 88 -31.86 0.37 -14.30
N CYS A 89 -30.87 0.50 -15.14
CA CYS A 89 -29.94 1.64 -15.17
C CYS A 89 -29.35 1.81 -16.58
N ASP A 90 -28.88 3.00 -16.90
CA ASP A 90 -28.23 3.31 -18.17
C ASP A 90 -26.71 3.40 -18.04
N THR A 91 -26.20 3.31 -16.83
CA THR A 91 -24.76 3.45 -16.53
C THR A 91 -24.34 2.54 -15.37
N LEU A 92 -23.24 1.82 -15.55
CA LEU A 92 -22.54 1.09 -14.52
C LEU A 92 -21.12 1.68 -14.36
N LEU A 93 -20.81 2.21 -13.18
CA LEU A 93 -19.47 2.67 -12.85
C LEU A 93 -18.71 1.56 -12.12
N LEU A 94 -17.48 1.29 -12.54
CA LEU A 94 -16.59 0.32 -11.94
C LEU A 94 -15.54 1.03 -11.11
N SER A 95 -15.50 0.76 -9.79
CA SER A 95 -14.51 1.24 -8.84
C SER A 95 -13.91 0.06 -8.08
N CYS A 96 -13.44 -0.95 -8.83
CA CYS A 96 -13.04 -2.26 -8.30
C CYS A 96 -11.60 -2.31 -7.79
N GLY A 97 -10.98 -1.15 -7.57
CA GLY A 97 -9.59 -1.02 -7.12
C GLY A 97 -8.60 -0.82 -8.26
N LEU A 98 -7.43 -0.34 -7.88
CA LEU A 98 -6.29 -0.16 -8.78
C LEU A 98 -5.35 -1.35 -8.64
N ILE A 99 -4.69 -1.71 -9.74
CA ILE A 99 -3.63 -2.71 -9.78
C ILE A 99 -2.35 -1.99 -10.22
N PRO A 100 -1.24 -2.11 -9.48
CA PRO A 100 0.05 -1.59 -9.90
C PRO A 100 0.44 -2.09 -11.30
N GLU A 101 0.64 -1.15 -12.24
CA GLU A 101 1.00 -1.48 -13.62
C GLU A 101 2.51 -1.72 -13.73
N ASN A 102 2.90 -2.95 -14.02
CA ASN A 102 4.29 -3.39 -13.98
C ASN A 102 4.70 -4.27 -15.17
N GLU A 103 4.11 -4.07 -16.36
CA GLU A 103 4.51 -4.83 -17.56
C GLU A 103 5.98 -4.55 -17.90
N LEU A 104 6.38 -3.28 -18.02
CA LEU A 104 7.77 -2.89 -18.28
C LEU A 104 8.73 -3.35 -17.17
N SER A 105 8.29 -3.29 -15.91
CA SER A 105 9.09 -3.78 -14.78
C SER A 105 9.38 -5.28 -14.91
N ARG A 106 8.39 -6.08 -15.33
CA ARG A 106 8.57 -7.54 -15.56
C ARG A 106 9.55 -7.81 -16.71
N GLU A 107 9.43 -7.09 -17.82
CA GLU A 107 10.34 -7.23 -18.97
C GLU A 107 11.78 -6.91 -18.56
N LEU A 108 11.98 -5.95 -17.66
CA LEU A 108 13.28 -5.59 -17.12
C LEU A 108 13.82 -6.61 -16.08
N GLY A 109 13.02 -7.59 -15.67
CA GLY A 109 13.42 -8.59 -14.68
C GLY A 109 13.23 -8.14 -13.21
N VAL A 110 12.45 -7.09 -12.97
CA VAL A 110 12.10 -6.65 -11.62
C VAL A 110 11.22 -7.70 -10.94
N LYS A 111 11.58 -8.08 -9.72
CA LYS A 111 10.77 -8.98 -8.88
C LYS A 111 9.54 -8.25 -8.35
N LEU A 112 8.37 -8.86 -8.53
CA LEU A 112 7.11 -8.31 -8.04
C LEU A 112 6.62 -9.05 -6.80
N ASN A 113 6.03 -8.29 -5.88
CA ASN A 113 5.35 -8.83 -4.71
C ASN A 113 3.99 -9.42 -5.14
N PRO A 114 3.70 -10.70 -4.85
CA PRO A 114 2.45 -11.34 -5.28
C PRO A 114 1.19 -10.76 -4.62
N VAL A 115 1.33 -10.04 -3.50
CA VAL A 115 0.20 -9.43 -2.78
C VAL A 115 -0.16 -8.08 -3.35
N THR A 116 0.83 -7.24 -3.67
CA THR A 116 0.61 -5.88 -4.18
C THR A 116 0.64 -5.80 -5.71
N SER A 117 1.25 -6.77 -6.38
CA SER A 117 1.63 -6.74 -7.81
C SER A 117 2.64 -5.62 -8.14
N GLY A 118 3.19 -4.93 -7.14
CA GLY A 118 4.23 -3.92 -7.28
C GLY A 118 5.64 -4.48 -7.08
N PRO A 119 6.69 -3.74 -7.44
CA PRO A 119 8.07 -4.13 -7.23
C PRO A 119 8.41 -4.45 -5.77
N VAL A 120 9.28 -5.42 -5.57
CA VAL A 120 9.94 -5.65 -4.28
C VAL A 120 11.08 -4.65 -4.16
N VAL A 121 11.08 -3.83 -3.12
CA VAL A 121 12.05 -2.76 -2.91
C VAL A 121 12.69 -2.83 -1.53
N ASP A 122 13.90 -2.27 -1.42
CA ASP A 122 14.62 -2.05 -0.17
C ASP A 122 14.29 -0.68 0.48
N GLU A 123 15.04 -0.30 1.51
CA GLU A 123 14.91 0.98 2.22
C GLU A 123 15.16 2.20 1.35
N SER A 124 15.84 2.06 0.23
CA SER A 124 16.11 3.13 -0.74
C SER A 124 15.04 3.23 -1.82
N LEU A 125 14.04 2.35 -1.80
CA LEU A 125 13.07 2.12 -2.86
C LEU A 125 13.72 1.58 -4.15
N GLU A 126 14.92 1.01 -4.04
CA GLU A 126 15.61 0.32 -5.12
C GLU A 126 15.08 -1.11 -5.26
N THR A 127 14.94 -1.57 -6.50
CA THR A 127 14.48 -2.93 -6.81
C THR A 127 15.66 -3.92 -6.81
N ASN A 128 15.39 -5.18 -7.15
CA ASN A 128 16.47 -6.16 -7.39
C ASN A 128 17.30 -5.88 -8.66
N VAL A 129 16.91 -4.92 -9.50
CA VAL A 129 17.66 -4.49 -10.67
C VAL A 129 18.39 -3.21 -10.28
N PRO A 130 19.75 -3.20 -10.24
CA PRO A 130 20.51 -2.03 -9.83
C PRO A 130 20.18 -0.77 -10.63
N GLY A 131 20.02 0.36 -9.94
CA GLY A 131 19.65 1.66 -10.54
C GLY A 131 18.17 1.79 -10.93
N VAL A 132 17.35 0.79 -10.65
CA VAL A 132 15.89 0.83 -10.91
C VAL A 132 15.15 1.00 -9.60
N PHE A 133 14.47 2.14 -9.47
CA PHE A 133 13.69 2.54 -8.28
C PHE A 133 12.20 2.52 -8.59
N ALA A 134 11.38 2.26 -7.58
CA ALA A 134 9.93 2.25 -7.71
C ALA A 134 9.25 3.01 -6.58
N CYS A 135 8.25 3.84 -6.92
CA CYS A 135 7.47 4.62 -5.97
C CYS A 135 6.05 4.86 -6.47
N GLY A 136 5.16 5.28 -5.58
CA GLY A 136 3.77 5.60 -5.90
C GLY A 136 2.93 4.37 -6.22
N ASN A 137 1.85 4.55 -6.99
CA ASN A 137 0.88 3.49 -7.25
C ASN A 137 1.41 2.32 -8.08
N VAL A 138 2.55 2.46 -8.74
CA VAL A 138 3.23 1.34 -9.40
C VAL A 138 3.84 0.38 -8.38
N LEU A 139 4.25 0.88 -7.20
CA LEU A 139 4.83 0.10 -6.10
C LEU A 139 3.73 -0.53 -5.22
N HIS A 140 2.85 0.30 -4.69
CA HIS A 140 1.63 -0.10 -3.99
C HIS A 140 0.60 1.04 -4.00
N VAL A 141 -0.68 0.70 -4.03
CA VAL A 141 -1.73 1.71 -4.12
C VAL A 141 -1.82 2.52 -2.83
N HIS A 142 -1.71 3.84 -2.94
CA HIS A 142 -1.81 4.78 -1.83
C HIS A 142 -3.24 5.33 -1.64
N ASP A 143 -3.57 5.75 -0.40
CA ASP A 143 -4.84 6.38 -0.07
C ASP A 143 -4.80 7.90 -0.30
N LEU A 144 -3.63 8.50 -0.14
CA LEU A 144 -3.42 9.95 -0.20
C LEU A 144 -2.25 10.29 -1.14
N VAL A 145 -2.43 11.34 -1.93
CA VAL A 145 -1.38 11.85 -2.83
C VAL A 145 -0.15 12.34 -2.06
N ASP A 146 -0.31 12.79 -0.82
CA ASP A 146 0.79 13.19 0.05
C ASP A 146 1.79 12.04 0.29
N PHE A 147 1.28 10.82 0.45
CA PHE A 147 2.13 9.62 0.59
C PHE A 147 2.87 9.29 -0.69
N VAL A 148 2.22 9.49 -1.85
CA VAL A 148 2.85 9.32 -3.16
C VAL A 148 3.98 10.32 -3.34
N SER A 149 3.75 11.59 -3.00
CA SER A 149 4.74 12.67 -3.12
C SER A 149 5.95 12.44 -2.22
N GLU A 150 5.73 12.05 -0.95
CA GLU A 150 6.80 11.72 0.00
C GLU A 150 7.65 10.53 -0.49
N GLU A 151 7.00 9.50 -1.03
CA GLU A 151 7.68 8.32 -1.56
C GLU A 151 8.48 8.64 -2.83
N ALA A 152 7.91 9.46 -3.72
CA ALA A 152 8.57 9.91 -4.95
C ALA A 152 9.79 10.79 -4.65
N ASP A 153 9.70 11.72 -3.70
CA ASP A 153 10.82 12.54 -3.24
C ASP A 153 11.98 11.68 -2.74
N ARG A 154 11.64 10.68 -1.93
CA ARG A 154 12.63 9.72 -1.42
C ARG A 154 13.26 8.89 -2.53
N ALA A 155 12.47 8.34 -3.46
CA ALA A 155 12.98 7.55 -4.57
C ALA A 155 13.91 8.40 -5.46
N GLY A 156 13.52 9.64 -5.77
CA GLY A 156 14.34 10.58 -6.54
C GLY A 156 15.66 10.91 -5.85
N THR A 157 15.63 11.17 -4.54
CA THR A 157 16.83 11.41 -3.74
C THR A 157 17.78 10.20 -3.73
N CYS A 158 17.23 8.98 -3.57
CA CYS A 158 18.03 7.76 -3.59
C CYS A 158 18.62 7.47 -4.98
N ALA A 159 17.85 7.68 -6.04
CA ALA A 159 18.34 7.55 -7.42
C ALA A 159 19.47 8.54 -7.74
N ALA A 160 19.34 9.79 -7.29
CA ALA A 160 20.41 10.78 -7.46
C ALA A 160 21.69 10.37 -6.72
N ARG A 161 21.60 9.84 -5.50
CA ARG A 161 22.76 9.31 -4.77
C ARG A 161 23.41 8.14 -5.49
N TYR A 162 22.61 7.22 -6.00
CA TYR A 162 23.10 6.08 -6.77
C TYR A 162 23.97 6.55 -7.94
N ILE A 163 23.49 7.50 -8.75
CA ILE A 163 24.25 8.07 -9.88
C ILE A 163 25.55 8.75 -9.42
N LEU A 164 25.52 9.49 -8.32
CA LEU A 164 26.70 10.18 -7.79
C LEU A 164 27.77 9.19 -7.30
N GLN A 165 27.37 8.09 -6.66
CA GLN A 165 28.25 7.03 -6.20
C GLN A 165 28.91 6.27 -7.37
N GLU A 166 28.13 5.94 -8.40
CA GLU A 166 28.61 5.31 -9.63
C GLU A 166 29.65 6.20 -10.35
N ASN A 167 29.40 7.51 -10.45
CA ASN A 167 30.31 8.47 -11.07
C ASN A 167 31.63 8.62 -10.29
N GLN A 168 31.59 8.59 -8.96
CA GLN A 168 32.80 8.62 -8.11
C GLN A 168 33.63 7.34 -8.26
N SER A 169 32.96 6.19 -8.39
CA SER A 169 33.63 4.90 -8.62
C SER A 169 34.31 4.82 -10.01
N SER A 170 33.67 5.46 -10.99
CA SER A 170 34.17 5.46 -12.39
C SER A 170 35.24 6.54 -12.70
N ASN A 171 35.28 7.63 -11.91
CA ASN A 171 36.23 8.74 -12.06
C ASN A 171 36.68 9.33 -10.71
N PRO A 172 37.71 8.79 -10.06
CA PRO A 172 38.11 9.20 -8.69
C PRO A 172 38.77 10.60 -8.61
N GLY A 173 38.72 11.42 -9.64
CA GLY A 173 39.41 12.72 -9.75
C GLY A 173 38.53 13.96 -9.96
N ILE A 174 37.21 13.88 -9.94
CA ILE A 174 36.34 15.05 -10.12
C ILE A 174 35.61 15.36 -8.78
N ASP A 175 36.21 16.26 -8.01
CA ASP A 175 35.52 16.94 -6.89
C ASP A 175 34.45 17.88 -7.50
N GLN A 176 33.22 17.37 -7.66
CA GLN A 176 32.06 18.23 -7.88
C GLN A 176 31.48 18.61 -6.51
N GLU A 177 31.72 19.87 -6.09
CA GLU A 177 30.96 20.50 -5.02
C GLU A 177 29.46 20.48 -5.41
N SER A 178 28.72 19.52 -4.87
CA SER A 178 27.26 19.49 -5.03
C SER A 178 26.63 20.58 -4.17
N GLN A 179 25.98 21.56 -4.80
CA GLN A 179 25.22 22.67 -4.17
C GLN A 179 23.91 22.21 -3.50
N TYR A 180 23.77 20.95 -3.09
CA TYR A 180 22.62 20.49 -2.31
C TYR A 180 23.00 20.46 -0.82
N SER A 181 22.28 21.26 -0.03
CA SER A 181 22.49 21.34 1.42
C SER A 181 22.20 20.02 2.11
N ASP A 182 23.21 19.50 2.80
CA ASP A 182 23.27 18.23 3.54
C ASP A 182 22.33 18.14 4.77
N SER A 183 21.35 19.03 4.93
CA SER A 183 20.56 19.15 6.16
C SER A 183 19.48 18.07 6.35
N ASP A 184 19.05 17.37 5.29
CA ASP A 184 18.02 16.31 5.38
C ASP A 184 18.50 14.92 4.94
N ILE A 185 19.77 14.80 4.59
CA ILE A 185 20.37 13.58 4.08
C ILE A 185 21.28 13.02 5.17
N GLY A 186 20.75 12.12 6.02
CA GLY A 186 21.55 11.42 7.03
C GLY A 186 22.88 10.94 6.45
N LYS A 187 23.99 11.26 7.13
CA LYS A 187 25.34 10.88 6.73
C LYS A 187 25.43 9.35 6.59
N ALA A 188 25.29 8.85 5.37
CA ALA A 188 25.61 7.46 5.07
C ALA A 188 27.12 7.31 5.25
N SER A 189 27.54 6.58 6.28
CA SER A 189 28.93 6.22 6.49
C SER A 189 29.40 5.34 5.32
N LYS A 190 30.55 5.66 4.75
CA LYS A 190 31.28 4.80 3.80
C LYS A 190 31.59 3.46 4.49
N MET A 191 30.72 2.48 4.36
CA MET A 191 31.02 1.09 4.72
C MET A 191 31.11 0.28 3.43
N ASN A 192 32.11 -0.59 3.37
CA ASN A 192 32.36 -1.49 2.23
C ASN A 192 31.11 -2.34 1.94
N ASP A 193 30.56 -2.18 0.75
CA ASP A 193 29.27 -2.73 0.27
C ASP A 193 29.17 -4.28 0.25
N ASN A 194 30.27 -5.01 0.45
CA ASN A 194 30.32 -6.46 0.24
C ASN A 194 29.87 -7.32 1.44
N ASN A 195 29.48 -6.73 2.58
CA ASN A 195 29.16 -7.50 3.79
C ASN A 195 27.98 -6.95 4.59
N ASP A 196 27.14 -6.09 4.01
CA ASP A 196 25.95 -5.57 4.69
C ASP A 196 24.77 -6.56 4.53
N PRO A 197 24.34 -7.23 5.59
CA PRO A 197 23.30 -8.25 5.48
C PRO A 197 21.96 -7.63 5.13
N VAL A 198 21.28 -8.24 4.15
CA VAL A 198 19.89 -7.93 3.84
C VAL A 198 19.00 -8.44 4.96
N ILE A 199 18.27 -7.57 5.62
CA ILE A 199 17.33 -7.90 6.70
C ILE A 199 15.90 -7.84 6.13
N PRO A 200 15.25 -8.99 5.91
CA PRO A 200 13.88 -9.03 5.42
C PRO A 200 12.88 -8.54 6.47
N LEU A 201 11.81 -7.87 6.00
CA LEU A 201 10.65 -7.51 6.78
C LEU A 201 9.55 -8.54 6.54
N ILE A 202 9.28 -9.37 7.55
CA ILE A 202 8.32 -10.45 7.50
C ILE A 202 6.96 -9.97 8.01
N SER A 203 5.95 -10.10 7.19
CA SER A 203 4.56 -9.81 7.56
C SER A 203 3.91 -11.04 8.17
N THR A 204 3.30 -10.90 9.36
CA THR A 204 2.58 -12.01 10.03
C THR A 204 1.20 -11.56 10.52
N GLY A 205 0.40 -12.50 11.00
CA GLY A 205 -0.95 -12.23 11.48
C GLY A 205 -1.86 -11.68 10.38
N CYS A 206 -2.42 -10.51 10.58
CA CYS A 206 -3.27 -9.86 9.58
C CYS A 206 -2.53 -8.86 8.68
N VAL A 207 -1.23 -8.64 8.86
CA VAL A 207 -0.41 -7.80 7.98
C VAL A 207 -0.22 -8.51 6.65
N ARG A 208 -0.60 -7.87 5.54
CA ARG A 208 -0.56 -8.48 4.21
C ARG A 208 0.79 -8.36 3.52
N TYR A 209 1.45 -7.24 3.67
CA TYR A 209 2.74 -6.91 3.05
C TYR A 209 3.37 -5.71 3.77
N THR A 210 4.65 -5.48 3.54
CA THR A 210 5.38 -4.28 3.96
C THR A 210 6.09 -3.64 2.78
N VAL A 211 6.23 -2.30 2.83
CA VAL A 211 7.07 -1.51 1.92
C VAL A 211 7.93 -0.59 2.78
N PRO A 212 9.27 -0.74 2.72
CA PRO A 212 10.03 -1.74 1.98
C PRO A 212 9.82 -3.17 2.50
N SER A 213 10.27 -4.16 1.72
CA SER A 213 10.21 -5.57 2.09
C SER A 213 11.51 -6.11 2.71
N ALA A 214 12.59 -5.36 2.60
CA ALA A 214 13.89 -5.65 3.20
C ALA A 214 14.64 -4.34 3.47
N ILE A 215 15.66 -4.39 4.34
CA ILE A 215 16.52 -3.25 4.66
C ILE A 215 17.98 -3.65 4.76
N HIS A 216 18.88 -2.69 4.50
CA HIS A 216 20.29 -2.73 4.81
C HIS A 216 20.57 -1.68 5.89
N LEU A 217 21.08 -2.10 7.05
CA LEU A 217 21.29 -1.17 8.16
C LEU A 217 22.28 -0.04 7.83
N SER A 218 23.26 -0.31 6.98
CA SER A 218 24.26 0.68 6.57
C SER A 218 23.65 1.80 5.72
N LYS A 219 22.67 1.45 4.84
CA LYS A 219 22.02 2.36 3.89
C LYS A 219 20.74 2.99 4.45
N MET A 220 20.22 2.45 5.55
CA MET A 220 18.97 2.90 6.17
C MET A 220 19.11 4.34 6.71
N PRO A 221 18.14 5.25 6.45
CA PRO A 221 18.09 6.55 7.09
C PRO A 221 17.89 6.42 8.62
N ASP A 222 18.17 7.47 9.37
CA ASP A 222 18.00 7.46 10.84
C ASP A 222 16.62 7.02 11.28
N LYS A 223 15.61 7.38 10.49
CA LYS A 223 14.20 6.97 10.67
C LYS A 223 13.61 6.52 9.35
N LEU A 224 13.20 5.27 9.30
CA LEU A 224 12.58 4.64 8.14
C LEU A 224 11.09 4.43 8.40
N LYS A 225 10.23 4.97 7.55
CA LYS A 225 8.81 4.61 7.52
C LYS A 225 8.62 3.28 6.78
N VAL A 226 8.02 2.33 7.47
CA VAL A 226 7.53 1.09 6.84
C VAL A 226 6.03 1.18 6.74
N ARG A 227 5.52 1.12 5.52
CA ARG A 227 4.08 1.14 5.21
C ARG A 227 3.57 -0.27 4.99
N PHE A 228 2.33 -0.51 5.37
CA PHE A 228 1.69 -1.81 5.23
C PHE A 228 0.16 -1.71 5.22
N ARG A 229 -0.52 -2.76 4.78
CA ARG A 229 -1.96 -2.93 4.93
C ARG A 229 -2.29 -4.20 5.68
N VAL A 230 -3.45 -4.20 6.32
CA VAL A 230 -4.01 -5.38 7.00
C VAL A 230 -5.05 -6.08 6.13
N GLY A 231 -5.30 -7.36 6.40
CA GLY A 231 -6.28 -8.17 5.67
C GLY A 231 -7.68 -8.19 6.29
N LYS A 232 -7.84 -7.65 7.51
CA LYS A 232 -9.13 -7.58 8.23
C LYS A 232 -9.18 -6.35 9.13
N VAL A 233 -10.40 -5.96 9.52
CA VAL A 233 -10.59 -4.91 10.52
C VAL A 233 -10.26 -5.46 11.90
N VAL A 234 -9.36 -4.78 12.64
CA VAL A 234 -9.00 -5.13 14.01
C VAL A 234 -9.17 -3.89 14.88
N LYS A 235 -9.91 -4.02 15.99
CA LYS A 235 -10.15 -2.94 16.95
C LYS A 235 -9.29 -3.14 18.20
N ASN A 236 -8.97 -2.02 18.87
CA ASN A 236 -8.16 -2.00 20.11
C ASN A 236 -6.90 -2.85 19.96
N CYS A 237 -6.09 -2.56 18.97
CA CYS A 237 -4.95 -3.38 18.58
C CYS A 237 -3.62 -2.66 18.75
N ALA A 238 -2.55 -3.41 18.61
CA ALA A 238 -1.18 -2.89 18.57
C ALA A 238 -0.45 -3.43 17.35
N VAL A 239 0.26 -2.53 16.66
CA VAL A 239 1.28 -2.88 15.66
C VAL A 239 2.58 -3.13 16.39
N ASP A 240 3.06 -4.35 16.34
CA ASP A 240 4.31 -4.76 16.98
C ASP A 240 5.40 -5.08 15.96
N VAL A 241 6.63 -4.74 16.31
CA VAL A 241 7.83 -5.12 15.56
C VAL A 241 8.72 -5.96 16.46
N TYR A 242 9.16 -7.10 15.96
CA TYR A 242 10.02 -8.03 16.68
C TYR A 242 11.34 -8.29 15.93
N CYS A 243 12.39 -8.57 16.69
CA CYS A 243 13.66 -9.06 16.20
C CYS A 243 13.64 -10.58 16.14
N ASN A 244 13.82 -11.16 14.96
CA ASN A 244 13.94 -12.57 14.65
C ASN A 244 12.74 -13.46 15.00
N GLU A 245 12.06 -13.24 16.13
CA GLU A 245 10.98 -14.09 16.65
C GLU A 245 9.86 -13.25 17.29
N GLU A 246 8.61 -13.69 17.17
CA GLU A 246 7.47 -13.09 17.85
C GLU A 246 7.44 -13.41 19.35
N ASN A 247 8.41 -12.90 20.09
CA ASN A 247 8.54 -13.07 21.53
C ASN A 247 8.53 -11.69 22.21
N SER A 248 7.91 -11.58 23.40
CA SER A 248 7.82 -10.32 24.15
C SER A 248 9.20 -9.72 24.49
N GLU A 249 10.20 -10.56 24.72
CA GLU A 249 11.59 -10.15 24.98
C GLU A 249 12.30 -9.62 23.73
N LYS A 250 11.88 -10.03 22.56
CA LYS A 250 12.41 -9.63 21.25
C LYS A 250 11.61 -8.50 20.59
N ARG A 251 10.63 -7.93 21.30
CA ARG A 251 9.83 -6.82 20.80
C ARG A 251 10.61 -5.52 20.82
N ILE A 252 10.87 -4.98 19.63
CA ILE A 252 11.60 -3.72 19.43
C ILE A 252 10.67 -2.53 19.63
N LYS A 253 9.44 -2.62 19.08
CA LYS A 253 8.51 -1.49 19.03
C LYS A 253 7.07 -1.93 19.10
N THR A 254 6.24 -1.06 19.67
CA THR A 254 4.78 -1.19 19.69
C THR A 254 4.11 0.15 19.39
N LYS A 255 3.07 0.14 18.57
CA LYS A 255 2.22 1.31 18.25
C LYS A 255 0.75 0.93 18.45
N LYS A 256 0.13 1.46 19.50
CA LYS A 256 -1.30 1.22 19.77
C LYS A 256 -2.17 1.90 18.73
N ARG A 257 -3.21 1.20 18.29
CA ARG A 257 -4.21 1.69 17.32
C ARG A 257 -5.62 1.37 17.83
N PRO A 258 -6.54 2.35 17.79
CA PRO A 258 -7.95 2.09 18.12
C PRO A 258 -8.60 1.16 17.11
N VAL A 259 -8.19 1.27 15.84
CA VAL A 259 -8.67 0.43 14.74
C VAL A 259 -7.65 0.46 13.62
N VAL A 260 -7.50 -0.67 12.93
CA VAL A 260 -6.83 -0.80 11.63
C VAL A 260 -7.81 -1.47 10.67
N ALA A 261 -7.79 -1.08 9.39
CA ALA A 261 -8.72 -1.57 8.38
C ALA A 261 -8.01 -1.80 7.03
N PRO A 262 -8.47 -2.75 6.21
CA PRO A 262 -7.85 -3.05 4.91
C PRO A 262 -7.80 -1.87 3.94
N GLY A 263 -8.78 -0.97 4.03
CA GLY A 263 -8.87 0.24 3.20
C GLY A 263 -7.91 1.35 3.60
N GLU A 264 -7.24 1.26 4.76
CA GLU A 264 -6.35 2.30 5.28
C GLU A 264 -4.90 1.83 5.28
N MET A 265 -4.01 2.71 4.78
CA MET A 265 -2.56 2.48 4.84
C MET A 265 -2.08 2.75 6.27
N GLU A 266 -1.43 1.76 6.86
CA GLU A 266 -0.76 1.89 8.15
C GLU A 266 0.74 2.12 7.96
N GLU A 267 1.35 2.78 8.94
CA GLU A 267 2.79 2.99 8.97
C GLU A 267 3.38 2.75 10.36
N ILE A 268 4.60 2.25 10.39
CA ILE A 268 5.43 2.19 11.58
C ILE A 268 6.80 2.77 11.28
N LEU A 269 7.32 3.56 12.21
CA LEU A 269 8.63 4.21 12.08
C LEU A 269 9.69 3.38 12.77
N LEU A 270 10.71 2.94 12.04
CA LEU A 270 11.87 2.23 12.55
C LEU A 270 13.04 3.18 12.72
N GLY A 271 13.68 3.18 13.88
CA GLY A 271 14.90 3.94 14.15
C GLY A 271 16.14 3.09 13.88
N ARG A 272 17.10 3.61 13.10
CA ARG A 272 18.38 2.93 12.83
C ARG A 272 19.12 2.58 14.12
N GLU A 273 19.23 3.54 15.06
CA GLU A 273 19.87 3.33 16.35
C GLU A 273 19.16 2.29 17.23
N GLU A 274 17.82 2.16 17.08
CA GLU A 274 17.05 1.13 17.80
C GLU A 274 17.44 -0.26 17.28
N LEU A 275 17.59 -0.42 15.96
CA LEU A 275 17.93 -1.70 15.33
C LEU A 275 19.39 -2.11 15.57
N LEU A 276 20.32 -1.15 15.63
CA LEU A 276 21.73 -1.41 15.91
C LEU A 276 21.98 -1.99 17.32
N LYS A 277 21.00 -1.93 18.22
CA LYS A 277 21.07 -2.59 19.54
C LYS A 277 20.93 -4.11 19.48
N TYR A 278 20.56 -4.66 18.32
CA TYR A 278 20.36 -6.09 18.09
C TYR A 278 21.41 -6.63 17.12
N PRO A 279 22.60 -6.99 17.61
CA PRO A 279 23.70 -7.45 16.75
C PRO A 279 23.42 -8.79 16.05
N ASP A 280 22.46 -9.56 16.56
CA ASP A 280 21.97 -10.83 16.02
C ASP A 280 20.75 -10.68 15.08
N LEU A 281 20.42 -9.45 14.65
CA LEU A 281 19.27 -9.16 13.81
C LEU A 281 19.42 -9.79 12.42
N GLN A 282 18.54 -10.75 12.10
CA GLN A 282 18.48 -11.44 10.81
C GLN A 282 17.18 -11.14 10.05
N GLN A 283 16.10 -10.82 10.77
CA GLN A 283 14.82 -10.43 10.19
C GLN A 283 14.01 -9.57 11.15
N LEU A 284 13.14 -8.74 10.61
CA LEU A 284 12.14 -8.00 11.36
C LEU A 284 10.75 -8.58 11.10
N ILE A 285 10.00 -8.83 12.16
CA ILE A 285 8.63 -9.34 12.03
C ILE A 285 7.67 -8.22 12.40
N ILE A 286 6.76 -7.90 11.48
CA ILE A 286 5.72 -6.88 11.68
C ILE A 286 4.38 -7.58 11.73
N THR A 287 3.66 -7.36 12.82
CA THR A 287 2.36 -7.99 13.08
C THR A 287 1.38 -7.02 13.72
N VAL A 288 0.10 -7.34 13.65
CA VAL A 288 -0.96 -6.64 14.40
C VAL A 288 -1.63 -7.63 15.34
N LYS A 289 -1.63 -7.31 16.62
CA LYS A 289 -2.25 -8.12 17.69
C LYS A 289 -3.45 -7.40 18.26
N GLU A 290 -4.51 -8.15 18.56
CA GLU A 290 -5.65 -7.66 19.38
C GLU A 290 -5.14 -7.39 20.78
N GLY A 291 -5.54 -6.24 21.35
CA GLY A 291 -5.15 -5.81 22.70
C GLY A 291 -6.00 -6.42 23.81
#